data_af395852812e73e0abfeffcf59f246fd
#
_entry.id   af395852812e73e0abfeffcf59f246fd
#
_cell.length_a   1.000
_cell.length_b   1.000
_cell.length_c   1.000
_cell.angle_alpha   90.00
_cell.angle_beta   90.00
_cell.angle_gamma   90.00
#
_symmetry.space_group_name_H-M   'P 1'
#
loop_
_entity.id
_entity.type
_entity.pdbx_description
1 polymer ?
#
loop_
_entity_poly.entity_id
_entity_poly.type
_entity_poly.pdbx_seq_one_letter_code
_entity_poly.pdbx_strand_id
1 'polypeptide(L)'
;MTHAAHGYLLQVRLRTVSCQGPGWRRVRHGRGFRYLDADGEALAPEQVDRVKDLVIPPAWTDVWICPDERGHLQAVGTDAAGRRQYVYHPEWRRKRDEQKFDRAIELGRRLPHVRTALKRQLLGDPVERETVVAAAVRLVDLGCFRLGAETYAEENGSFGLTTLQVRHVQRDGDARIFRFVGKGGIDHEIVIVDRTLIGIIDALTEHRRADGRLLATREGRRWLSIDAAEVNERIRELLRLDVTAKDFRTWKATTTVAQHLANVERATSGSGRARQAREAIEQAAELLGNTPSVARSAYVDPRVIDLFEDGHTIGRVRSENGLDRAVVALLTK
;
A
#
# COMPACT_ATOMS: atom_id res chain seq x y z
N MET A 1 -32.60 -11.18 -29.51
CA MET A 1 -32.59 -12.27 -28.51
C MET A 1 -31.16 -12.83 -28.49
N THR A 2 -30.31 -12.34 -27.62
CA THR A 2 -28.97 -12.87 -27.40
C THR A 2 -28.80 -13.03 -25.89
N HIS A 3 -28.86 -14.28 -25.45
CA HIS A 3 -28.68 -14.69 -24.06
C HIS A 3 -27.24 -14.38 -23.62
N ALA A 4 -27.11 -13.47 -22.68
CA ALA A 4 -25.88 -13.34 -21.91
C ALA A 4 -25.74 -14.57 -21.02
N ALA A 5 -24.79 -15.43 -21.36
CA ALA A 5 -24.39 -16.57 -20.54
C ALA A 5 -23.71 -16.01 -19.27
N HIS A 6 -24.45 -15.93 -18.16
CA HIS A 6 -23.87 -15.82 -16.82
C HIS A 6 -23.19 -17.16 -16.51
N GLY A 7 -21.90 -17.22 -16.83
CA GLY A 7 -21.04 -18.30 -16.38
C GLY A 7 -20.99 -18.28 -14.85
N TYR A 8 -21.66 -19.22 -14.20
CA TYR A 8 -21.43 -19.57 -12.81
C TYR A 8 -19.96 -20.00 -12.68
N LEU A 9 -19.09 -19.07 -12.30
CA LEU A 9 -17.75 -19.41 -11.87
C LEU A 9 -17.89 -20.27 -10.60
N LEU A 10 -17.71 -21.58 -10.77
CA LEU A 10 -17.58 -22.52 -9.66
C LEU A 10 -16.52 -21.96 -8.73
N GLN A 11 -16.92 -21.52 -7.53
CA GLN A 11 -15.97 -21.04 -6.52
C GLN A 11 -15.01 -22.20 -6.19
N VAL A 12 -13.78 -22.10 -6.68
CA VAL A 12 -12.73 -23.05 -6.36
C VAL A 12 -12.49 -23.02 -4.86
N ARG A 13 -12.81 -24.12 -4.17
CA ARG A 13 -12.54 -24.23 -2.72
C ARG A 13 -11.05 -24.46 -2.53
N LEU A 14 -10.32 -23.38 -2.20
CA LEU A 14 -8.91 -23.43 -1.95
C LEU A 14 -8.58 -24.16 -0.64
N ARG A 15 -7.41 -24.81 -0.61
CA ARG A 15 -6.84 -25.46 0.57
C ARG A 15 -5.73 -24.59 1.15
N THR A 16 -5.68 -24.48 2.47
CA THR A 16 -4.55 -23.88 3.17
C THR A 16 -3.40 -24.90 3.17
N VAL A 17 -2.24 -24.50 2.66
CA VAL A 17 -1.03 -25.35 2.56
C VAL A 17 0.16 -24.63 3.20
N SER A 18 1.17 -25.41 3.62
CA SER A 18 2.41 -24.89 4.18
C SER A 18 3.59 -25.30 3.30
N CYS A 19 4.48 -24.37 3.01
CA CYS A 19 5.73 -24.64 2.30
C CYS A 19 6.79 -25.38 3.17
N GLN A 20 6.47 -25.67 4.42
CA GLN A 20 7.29 -26.52 5.30
C GLN A 20 6.95 -28.01 5.13
N GLY A 21 5.82 -28.31 4.49
CA GLY A 21 5.41 -29.68 4.19
C GLY A 21 6.02 -30.20 2.88
N PRO A 22 5.73 -31.47 2.56
CA PRO A 22 6.15 -32.08 1.29
C PRO A 22 5.69 -31.25 0.10
N GLY A 23 6.56 -31.11 -0.90
CA GLY A 23 6.27 -30.35 -2.10
C GLY A 23 7.26 -30.65 -3.21
N TRP A 24 6.95 -30.17 -4.39
CA TRP A 24 7.85 -30.29 -5.52
C TRP A 24 8.99 -29.30 -5.40
N ARG A 25 10.14 -29.62 -6.01
CA ARG A 25 11.34 -28.78 -6.00
C ARG A 25 11.81 -28.47 -7.40
N ARG A 26 12.32 -27.26 -7.61
CA ARG A 26 13.00 -26.85 -8.84
C ARG A 26 14.50 -26.95 -8.64
N VAL A 27 15.18 -27.74 -9.45
CA VAL A 27 16.64 -27.88 -9.46
C VAL A 27 17.22 -27.41 -10.79
N ARG A 28 18.43 -26.84 -10.77
CA ARG A 28 19.11 -26.39 -11.98
C ARG A 28 19.56 -27.60 -12.81
N HIS A 29 19.28 -27.54 -14.12
CA HIS A 29 19.70 -28.60 -15.04
C HIS A 29 20.13 -28.01 -16.38
N GLY A 30 21.43 -28.01 -16.64
CA GLY A 30 21.99 -27.36 -17.83
C GLY A 30 21.63 -25.86 -17.87
N ARG A 31 21.09 -25.41 -19.03
CA ARG A 31 20.60 -24.02 -19.22
C ARG A 31 19.18 -23.77 -18.68
N GLY A 32 18.53 -24.81 -18.14
CA GLY A 32 17.15 -24.72 -17.67
C GLY A 32 16.95 -25.28 -16.27
N PHE A 33 15.77 -25.85 -16.03
CA PHE A 33 15.36 -26.39 -14.75
C PHE A 33 14.72 -27.77 -14.94
N ARG A 34 14.95 -28.64 -13.97
CA ARG A 34 14.25 -29.90 -13.76
C ARG A 34 13.39 -29.76 -12.51
N TYR A 35 12.23 -30.41 -12.53
CA TYR A 35 11.28 -30.38 -11.42
C TYR A 35 11.17 -31.79 -10.84
N LEU A 36 11.28 -31.89 -9.54
CA LEU A 36 11.28 -33.16 -8.80
C LEU A 36 10.15 -33.12 -7.77
N ASP A 37 9.58 -34.29 -7.50
CA ASP A 37 8.62 -34.46 -6.41
C ASP A 37 9.30 -34.54 -5.04
N ALA A 38 8.53 -34.87 -3.99
CA ALA A 38 9.03 -35.02 -2.62
C ALA A 38 10.04 -36.18 -2.46
N ASP A 39 9.91 -37.21 -3.27
CA ASP A 39 10.76 -38.42 -3.25
C ASP A 39 12.01 -38.26 -4.14
N GLY A 40 12.09 -37.17 -4.91
CA GLY A 40 13.19 -36.83 -5.78
C GLY A 40 13.03 -37.34 -7.20
N GLU A 41 11.86 -37.90 -7.54
CA GLU A 41 11.54 -38.37 -8.87
C GLU A 41 11.14 -37.21 -9.79
N ALA A 42 11.37 -37.36 -11.09
CA ALA A 42 11.00 -36.33 -12.07
C ALA A 42 9.48 -36.19 -12.23
N LEU A 43 8.99 -34.97 -12.26
CA LEU A 43 7.56 -34.70 -12.50
C LEU A 43 7.13 -35.20 -13.89
N ALA A 44 5.88 -35.64 -13.99
CA ALA A 44 5.22 -35.96 -15.26
C ALA A 44 5.07 -34.69 -16.13
N PRO A 45 4.98 -34.83 -17.47
CA PRO A 45 4.89 -33.70 -18.40
C PRO A 45 3.78 -32.69 -18.07
N GLU A 46 2.58 -33.15 -17.71
CA GLU A 46 1.43 -32.31 -17.37
C GLU A 46 1.69 -31.49 -16.08
N GLN A 47 2.40 -32.07 -15.11
CA GLN A 47 2.80 -31.39 -13.88
C GLN A 47 3.87 -30.32 -14.17
N VAL A 48 4.81 -30.62 -15.08
CA VAL A 48 5.83 -29.66 -15.53
C VAL A 48 5.18 -28.48 -16.22
N ASP A 49 4.19 -28.70 -17.07
CA ASP A 49 3.48 -27.63 -17.79
C ASP A 49 2.72 -26.74 -16.79
N ARG A 50 2.02 -27.33 -15.82
CA ARG A 50 1.41 -26.56 -14.73
C ARG A 50 2.44 -25.70 -13.97
N VAL A 51 3.62 -26.21 -13.70
CA VAL A 51 4.67 -25.42 -13.01
C VAL A 51 5.19 -24.28 -13.87
N LYS A 52 5.30 -24.46 -15.18
CA LYS A 52 5.69 -23.39 -16.11
C LYS A 52 4.67 -22.26 -16.11
N ASP A 53 3.37 -22.56 -16.04
CA ASP A 53 2.27 -21.58 -15.98
C ASP A 53 2.33 -20.69 -14.71
N LEU A 54 3.00 -21.16 -13.65
CA LEU A 54 3.24 -20.33 -12.45
C LEU A 54 4.24 -19.19 -12.69
N VAL A 55 4.97 -19.19 -13.80
CA VAL A 55 5.95 -18.17 -14.22
C VAL A 55 6.92 -17.82 -13.08
N ILE A 56 7.49 -18.86 -12.43
CA ILE A 56 8.43 -18.68 -11.32
C ILE A 56 9.73 -18.06 -11.85
N PRO A 57 10.16 -16.88 -11.36
CA PRO A 57 11.34 -16.21 -11.89
C PRO A 57 12.58 -17.10 -11.88
N PRO A 58 13.38 -17.12 -12.98
CA PRO A 58 14.59 -17.97 -13.07
C PRO A 58 15.64 -17.67 -12.00
N ALA A 59 15.69 -16.41 -11.51
CA ALA A 59 16.64 -15.96 -10.50
C ALA A 59 16.32 -16.46 -9.08
N TRP A 60 15.13 -17.03 -8.85
CA TRP A 60 14.82 -17.59 -7.53
C TRP A 60 15.59 -18.86 -7.26
N THR A 61 16.02 -19.04 -6.01
CA THR A 61 16.63 -20.27 -5.46
C THR A 61 15.70 -20.91 -4.42
N ASP A 62 16.01 -22.12 -3.98
CA ASP A 62 15.27 -22.86 -2.94
C ASP A 62 13.76 -22.87 -3.18
N VAL A 63 13.39 -23.20 -4.42
CA VAL A 63 11.99 -23.15 -4.86
C VAL A 63 11.25 -24.40 -4.41
N TRP A 64 10.26 -24.18 -3.54
CA TRP A 64 9.20 -25.12 -3.18
C TRP A 64 7.97 -24.84 -4.04
N ILE A 65 7.29 -25.88 -4.52
CA ILE A 65 6.09 -25.80 -5.36
C ILE A 65 5.01 -26.69 -4.77
N CYS A 66 3.80 -26.18 -4.64
CA CYS A 66 2.67 -26.92 -4.13
C CYS A 66 2.23 -28.01 -5.10
N PRO A 67 2.12 -29.29 -4.68
CA PRO A 67 1.58 -30.36 -5.52
C PRO A 67 0.08 -30.19 -5.82
N ASP A 68 -0.69 -29.60 -4.90
CA ASP A 68 -2.13 -29.38 -5.07
C ASP A 68 -2.38 -28.06 -5.83
N GLU A 69 -3.03 -28.15 -6.99
CA GLU A 69 -3.42 -27.00 -7.79
C GLU A 69 -4.39 -26.06 -7.05
N ARG A 70 -5.16 -26.57 -6.08
CA ARG A 70 -6.06 -25.80 -5.21
C ARG A 70 -5.39 -25.25 -3.97
N GLY A 71 -4.09 -25.41 -3.80
CA GLY A 71 -3.34 -24.78 -2.72
C GLY A 71 -3.40 -23.27 -2.82
N HIS A 72 -3.69 -22.55 -1.71
CA HIS A 72 -3.70 -21.10 -1.72
C HIS A 72 -2.32 -20.49 -2.04
N LEU A 73 -1.25 -21.22 -1.66
CA LEU A 73 0.14 -20.91 -1.95
C LEU A 73 0.63 -21.92 -2.98
N GLN A 74 1.05 -21.45 -4.15
CA GLN A 74 1.43 -22.27 -5.28
C GLN A 74 2.94 -22.48 -5.40
N ALA A 75 3.75 -21.46 -5.09
CA ALA A 75 5.20 -21.62 -5.00
C ALA A 75 5.80 -20.63 -4.00
N VAL A 76 6.97 -20.98 -3.46
CA VAL A 76 7.81 -20.14 -2.61
C VAL A 76 9.25 -20.29 -3.07
N GLY A 77 10.01 -19.18 -3.09
CA GLY A 77 11.42 -19.22 -3.42
C GLY A 77 12.17 -18.06 -2.78
N THR A 78 13.47 -18.01 -2.98
CA THR A 78 14.34 -16.94 -2.49
C THR A 78 14.86 -16.13 -3.69
N ASP A 79 14.66 -14.82 -3.68
CA ASP A 79 15.14 -13.92 -4.75
C ASP A 79 16.65 -13.65 -4.64
N ALA A 80 17.22 -12.93 -5.62
CA ALA A 80 18.64 -12.59 -5.66
C ALA A 80 19.11 -11.73 -4.47
N ALA A 81 18.19 -11.07 -3.76
CA ALA A 81 18.47 -10.28 -2.56
C ALA A 81 18.29 -11.11 -1.26
N GLY A 82 18.16 -12.43 -1.34
CA GLY A 82 17.97 -13.31 -0.19
C GLY A 82 16.56 -13.26 0.44
N ARG A 83 15.59 -12.62 -0.19
CA ARG A 83 14.24 -12.46 0.36
C ARG A 83 13.33 -13.58 -0.09
N ARG A 84 12.52 -14.11 0.83
CA ARG A 84 11.46 -15.08 0.51
C ARG A 84 10.37 -14.42 -0.33
N GLN A 85 10.03 -15.06 -1.45
CA GLN A 85 9.02 -14.63 -2.40
C GLN A 85 7.95 -15.71 -2.57
N TYR A 86 6.72 -15.31 -2.90
CA TYR A 86 5.55 -16.18 -2.89
C TYR A 86 4.73 -16.02 -4.18
N VAL A 87 4.30 -17.15 -4.74
CA VAL A 87 3.29 -17.22 -5.80
C VAL A 87 2.01 -17.77 -5.20
N TYR A 88 0.98 -16.96 -5.16
CA TYR A 88 -0.34 -17.37 -4.64
C TYR A 88 -1.27 -17.77 -5.78
N HIS A 89 -2.24 -18.62 -5.49
CA HIS A 89 -3.33 -18.97 -6.39
C HIS A 89 -4.10 -17.70 -6.83
N PRO A 90 -4.52 -17.55 -8.12
CA PRO A 90 -5.24 -16.37 -8.59
C PRO A 90 -6.49 -16.03 -7.77
N GLU A 91 -7.31 -17.05 -7.43
CA GLU A 91 -8.51 -16.87 -6.60
C GLU A 91 -8.18 -16.40 -5.17
N TRP A 92 -7.02 -16.82 -4.61
CA TRP A 92 -6.56 -16.32 -3.33
C TRP A 92 -6.20 -14.84 -3.40
N ARG A 93 -5.49 -14.44 -4.47
CA ARG A 93 -5.16 -13.02 -4.72
C ARG A 93 -6.44 -12.21 -4.85
N ARG A 94 -7.39 -12.65 -5.66
CA ARG A 94 -8.67 -11.96 -5.88
C ARG A 94 -9.40 -11.72 -4.55
N LYS A 95 -9.59 -12.77 -3.74
CA LYS A 95 -10.24 -12.65 -2.42
C LYS A 95 -9.50 -11.71 -1.47
N ARG A 96 -8.17 -11.77 -1.48
CA ARG A 96 -7.35 -10.88 -0.63
C ARG A 96 -7.41 -9.44 -1.11
N ASP A 97 -7.48 -9.21 -2.40
CA ASP A 97 -7.63 -7.87 -2.97
C ASP A 97 -9.03 -7.31 -2.69
N GLU A 98 -10.09 -8.10 -2.81
CA GLU A 98 -11.44 -7.71 -2.39
C GLU A 98 -11.46 -7.31 -0.91
N GLN A 99 -10.96 -8.14 -0.01
CA GLN A 99 -10.86 -7.84 1.43
C GLN A 99 -10.03 -6.59 1.72
N LYS A 100 -8.96 -6.34 0.95
CA LYS A 100 -8.12 -5.15 1.07
C LYS A 100 -8.92 -3.89 0.73
N PHE A 101 -9.66 -3.90 -0.38
CA PHE A 101 -10.44 -2.76 -0.81
C PHE A 101 -11.65 -2.51 0.10
N ASP A 102 -12.30 -3.55 0.58
CA ASP A 102 -13.40 -3.42 1.55
C ASP A 102 -12.91 -2.82 2.88
N ARG A 103 -11.73 -3.22 3.36
CA ARG A 103 -11.09 -2.57 4.52
C ARG A 103 -10.77 -1.11 4.25
N ALA A 104 -10.30 -0.77 3.05
CA ALA A 104 -10.02 0.62 2.69
C ALA A 104 -11.29 1.48 2.64
N ILE A 105 -12.42 0.94 2.18
CA ILE A 105 -13.71 1.63 2.24
C ILE A 105 -14.13 1.86 3.69
N GLU A 106 -13.98 0.86 4.56
CA GLU A 106 -14.34 1.00 5.97
C GLU A 106 -13.41 2.00 6.70
N LEU A 107 -12.12 2.05 6.33
CA LEU A 107 -11.21 3.10 6.76
C LEU A 107 -11.74 4.47 6.31
N GLY A 108 -12.05 4.65 5.03
CA GLY A 108 -12.58 5.91 4.49
C GLY A 108 -13.84 6.39 5.20
N ARG A 109 -14.74 5.47 5.57
CA ARG A 109 -15.95 5.76 6.33
C ARG A 109 -15.64 6.36 7.71
N ARG A 110 -14.56 5.91 8.37
CA ARG A 110 -14.19 6.35 9.74
C ARG A 110 -13.23 7.55 9.78
N LEU A 111 -12.50 7.84 8.70
CA LEU A 111 -11.52 8.94 8.66
C LEU A 111 -12.07 10.30 9.14
N PRO A 112 -13.29 10.74 8.79
CA PRO A 112 -13.83 12.03 9.28
C PRO A 112 -13.87 12.13 10.81
N HIS A 113 -14.23 11.03 11.48
CA HIS A 113 -14.26 10.97 12.96
C HIS A 113 -12.85 10.94 13.54
N VAL A 114 -11.94 10.17 12.94
CA VAL A 114 -10.53 10.09 13.35
C VAL A 114 -9.85 11.45 13.24
N ARG A 115 -10.04 12.18 12.14
CA ARG A 115 -9.48 13.54 11.98
C ARG A 115 -10.00 14.50 13.05
N THR A 116 -11.25 14.34 13.50
CA THR A 116 -11.80 15.14 14.60
C THR A 116 -11.12 14.80 15.94
N ALA A 117 -10.86 13.53 16.21
CA ALA A 117 -10.12 13.10 17.40
C ALA A 117 -8.66 13.58 17.37
N LEU A 118 -7.97 13.42 16.24
CA LEU A 118 -6.60 13.88 16.03
C LEU A 118 -6.46 15.38 16.25
N LYS A 119 -7.40 16.22 15.77
CA LYS A 119 -7.36 17.69 15.97
C LYS A 119 -7.19 18.07 17.44
N ARG A 120 -7.83 17.35 18.37
CA ARG A 120 -7.70 17.63 19.81
C ARG A 120 -6.32 17.23 20.34
N GLN A 121 -5.80 16.08 19.92
CA GLN A 121 -4.48 15.60 20.34
C GLN A 121 -3.34 16.46 19.79
N LEU A 122 -3.49 16.97 18.59
CA LEU A 122 -2.51 17.87 17.96
C LEU A 122 -2.43 19.26 18.60
N LEU A 123 -3.32 19.61 19.55
CA LEU A 123 -3.26 20.84 20.34
C LEU A 123 -2.45 20.66 21.65
N GLY A 124 -1.96 19.45 21.93
CA GLY A 124 -1.09 19.17 23.09
C GLY A 124 0.31 19.75 22.95
N ASP A 125 1.17 19.45 23.94
CA ASP A 125 2.60 19.82 23.85
C ASP A 125 3.23 19.12 22.62
N PRO A 126 3.84 19.88 21.69
CA PRO A 126 4.35 19.35 20.43
C PRO A 126 5.48 18.31 20.59
N VAL A 127 6.13 18.23 21.76
CA VAL A 127 7.19 17.24 22.01
C VAL A 127 6.72 16.09 22.92
N GLU A 128 5.47 16.10 23.35
CA GLU A 128 4.86 15.03 24.11
C GLU A 128 4.50 13.84 23.23
N ARG A 129 4.62 12.62 23.77
CA ARG A 129 4.48 11.36 23.02
C ARG A 129 3.13 11.24 22.32
N GLU A 130 2.04 11.55 23.00
CA GLU A 130 0.69 11.47 22.41
C GLU A 130 0.54 12.40 21.21
N THR A 131 1.04 13.63 21.30
CA THR A 131 0.99 14.63 20.22
C THR A 131 1.86 14.22 19.04
N VAL A 132 3.07 13.71 19.29
CA VAL A 132 3.98 13.24 18.22
C VAL A 132 3.41 12.04 17.49
N VAL A 133 2.81 11.08 18.19
CA VAL A 133 2.16 9.92 17.58
C VAL A 133 0.90 10.35 16.78
N ALA A 134 0.11 11.28 17.32
CA ALA A 134 -1.03 11.85 16.60
C ALA A 134 -0.59 12.60 15.32
N ALA A 135 0.52 13.34 15.39
CA ALA A 135 1.12 14.00 14.22
C ALA A 135 1.59 12.99 13.18
N ALA A 136 2.19 11.87 13.61
CA ALA A 136 2.58 10.77 12.70
C ALA A 136 1.36 10.18 11.97
N VAL A 137 0.26 9.92 12.68
CA VAL A 137 -0.98 9.41 12.07
C VAL A 137 -1.56 10.43 11.07
N ARG A 138 -1.56 11.73 11.41
CA ARG A 138 -2.03 12.78 10.50
C ARG A 138 -1.13 12.93 9.27
N LEU A 139 0.18 12.79 9.40
CA LEU A 139 1.12 12.77 8.29
C LEU A 139 0.88 11.57 7.36
N VAL A 140 0.57 10.39 7.90
CA VAL A 140 0.17 9.22 7.10
C VAL A 140 -1.10 9.50 6.31
N ASP A 141 -2.11 10.14 6.91
CA ASP A 141 -3.37 10.51 6.26
C ASP A 141 -3.18 11.53 5.13
N LEU A 142 -2.33 12.54 5.33
CA LEU A 142 -2.10 13.61 4.35
C LEU A 142 -1.12 13.21 3.25
N GLY A 143 0.05 12.70 3.64
CA GLY A 143 1.21 12.55 2.77
C GLY A 143 1.45 11.13 2.28
N CYS A 144 0.59 10.16 2.60
CA CYS A 144 0.74 8.77 2.16
C CYS A 144 2.10 8.15 2.48
N PHE A 145 2.75 8.59 3.55
CA PHE A 145 4.04 8.09 3.95
C PHE A 145 4.02 6.58 4.21
N ARG A 146 5.08 5.89 3.78
CA ARG A 146 5.42 4.57 4.35
C ARG A 146 6.05 4.80 5.72
N LEU A 147 5.74 3.97 6.71
CA LEU A 147 6.29 4.17 8.06
C LEU A 147 7.81 4.01 8.11
N GLY A 148 8.37 3.09 7.36
CA GLY A 148 9.81 2.78 7.39
C GLY A 148 10.13 1.65 8.38
N ALA A 149 11.35 1.13 8.28
CA ALA A 149 11.95 0.21 9.23
C ALA A 149 13.43 0.58 9.41
N GLU A 150 13.96 0.47 10.62
CA GLU A 150 15.33 0.86 10.98
C GLU A 150 16.37 0.16 10.11
N THR A 151 16.23 -1.16 9.92
CA THR A 151 17.15 -1.97 9.10
C THR A 151 17.28 -1.44 7.67
N TYR A 152 16.19 -0.97 7.06
CA TYR A 152 16.25 -0.41 5.71
C TYR A 152 16.89 0.98 5.65
N ALA A 153 16.76 1.78 6.71
CA ALA A 153 17.39 3.08 6.79
C ALA A 153 18.91 2.97 6.95
N GLU A 154 19.37 2.02 7.75
CA GLU A 154 20.78 1.77 8.02
C GLU A 154 21.49 1.08 6.84
N GLU A 155 20.89 0.05 6.25
CA GLU A 155 21.53 -0.76 5.21
C GLU A 155 21.44 -0.13 3.81
N ASN A 156 20.34 0.58 3.50
CA ASN A 156 20.04 1.02 2.15
C ASN A 156 19.88 2.53 2.00
N GLY A 157 20.02 3.31 3.08
CA GLY A 157 19.78 4.76 3.05
C GLY A 157 18.35 5.14 2.63
N SER A 158 17.37 4.23 2.81
CA SER A 158 15.98 4.42 2.41
C SER A 158 15.12 4.72 3.63
N PHE A 159 14.43 5.86 3.61
CA PHE A 159 13.68 6.38 4.75
C PHE A 159 12.17 6.19 4.59
N GLY A 160 11.48 6.12 5.71
CA GLY A 160 10.04 6.26 5.84
C GLY A 160 9.73 7.14 7.05
N LEU A 161 8.46 7.43 7.31
CA LEU A 161 8.02 8.45 8.27
C LEU A 161 8.71 8.37 9.64
N THR A 162 8.79 7.18 10.24
CA THR A 162 9.40 6.98 11.57
C THR A 162 10.93 6.99 11.54
N THR A 163 11.54 6.85 10.37
CA THR A 163 13.00 6.91 10.19
C THR A 163 13.48 8.22 9.57
N LEU A 164 12.57 9.15 9.21
CA LEU A 164 12.93 10.47 8.74
C LEU A 164 13.79 11.22 9.78
N GLN A 165 14.70 12.03 9.28
CA GLN A 165 15.59 12.88 10.08
C GLN A 165 15.21 14.34 9.90
N VAL A 166 15.63 15.20 10.85
CA VAL A 166 15.39 16.65 10.82
C VAL A 166 15.80 17.26 9.49
N ARG A 167 16.94 16.85 8.90
CA ARG A 167 17.44 17.33 7.61
C ARG A 167 16.52 17.07 6.42
N HIS A 168 15.58 16.14 6.53
CA HIS A 168 14.64 15.80 5.46
C HIS A 168 13.46 16.78 5.39
N VAL A 169 13.37 17.74 6.32
CA VAL A 169 12.31 18.75 6.34
C VAL A 169 12.88 20.10 6.00
N GLN A 170 12.26 20.78 5.05
CA GLN A 170 12.58 22.15 4.65
C GLN A 170 11.37 23.05 4.89
N ARG A 171 11.64 24.29 5.32
CA ARG A 171 10.61 25.34 5.44
C ARG A 171 10.47 26.04 4.10
N ASP A 172 9.22 26.21 3.67
CA ASP A 172 8.87 26.99 2.49
C ASP A 172 7.58 27.76 2.78
N GLY A 173 7.72 28.99 3.26
CA GLY A 173 6.60 29.80 3.71
C GLY A 173 5.70 29.06 4.70
N ASP A 174 4.40 28.99 4.37
CA ASP A 174 3.37 28.26 5.13
C ASP A 174 3.31 26.76 4.82
N ALA A 175 4.36 26.19 4.23
CA ALA A 175 4.47 24.77 3.95
C ALA A 175 5.71 24.14 4.61
N ARG A 176 5.68 22.81 4.77
CA ARG A 176 6.87 22.00 5.12
C ARG A 176 7.03 20.94 4.03
N ILE A 177 8.21 20.94 3.43
CA ILE A 177 8.55 20.04 2.33
C ILE A 177 9.44 18.92 2.90
N PHE A 178 8.99 17.70 2.72
CA PHE A 178 9.72 16.49 3.09
C PHE A 178 10.43 15.96 1.87
N ARG A 179 11.78 15.98 1.85
CA ARG A 179 12.61 15.41 0.76
C ARG A 179 13.46 14.29 1.31
N PHE A 180 13.29 13.11 0.75
CA PHE A 180 14.01 11.91 1.19
C PHE A 180 13.99 10.81 0.14
N VAL A 181 14.99 9.93 0.20
CA VAL A 181 15.02 8.70 -0.59
C VAL A 181 14.16 7.64 0.10
N GLY A 182 13.11 7.18 -0.55
CA GLY A 182 12.21 6.16 -0.04
C GLY A 182 12.55 4.76 -0.53
N LYS A 183 11.62 3.82 -0.29
CA LYS A 183 11.76 2.42 -0.67
C LYS A 183 12.07 2.27 -2.16
N GLY A 184 13.11 1.51 -2.48
CA GLY A 184 13.54 1.24 -3.85
C GLY A 184 14.38 2.36 -4.48
N GLY A 185 14.94 3.27 -3.66
CA GLY A 185 15.77 4.37 -4.14
C GLY A 185 14.98 5.51 -4.80
N ILE A 186 13.67 5.57 -4.55
CA ILE A 186 12.79 6.59 -5.17
C ILE A 186 12.85 7.87 -4.34
N ASP A 187 13.14 8.99 -5.01
CA ASP A 187 13.07 10.30 -4.40
C ASP A 187 11.62 10.71 -4.15
N HIS A 188 11.36 11.17 -2.93
CA HIS A 188 10.07 11.70 -2.52
C HIS A 188 10.17 13.18 -2.19
N GLU A 189 9.19 13.94 -2.68
CA GLU A 189 8.92 15.31 -2.26
C GLU A 189 7.44 15.38 -1.83
N ILE A 190 7.20 15.62 -0.53
CA ILE A 190 5.85 15.66 0.04
C ILE A 190 5.66 17.02 0.70
N VAL A 191 4.63 17.76 0.27
CA VAL A 191 4.31 19.10 0.77
C VAL A 191 3.17 19.03 1.78
N ILE A 192 3.39 19.55 2.98
CA ILE A 192 2.40 19.64 4.06
C ILE A 192 2.07 21.12 4.33
N VAL A 193 0.77 21.44 4.26
CA VAL A 193 0.24 22.81 4.50
C VAL A 193 -0.73 22.87 5.69
N ASP A 194 -0.87 21.81 6.46
CA ASP A 194 -1.69 21.73 7.67
C ASP A 194 -1.01 22.54 8.79
N ARG A 195 -1.60 23.69 9.16
CA ARG A 195 -1.00 24.64 10.11
C ARG A 195 -0.68 24.03 11.48
N THR A 196 -1.55 23.16 11.97
CA THR A 196 -1.32 22.50 13.28
C THR A 196 -0.12 21.57 13.21
N LEU A 197 -0.01 20.76 12.16
CA LEU A 197 1.16 19.92 11.93
C LEU A 197 2.44 20.72 11.73
N ILE A 198 2.38 21.85 11.02
CA ILE A 198 3.52 22.72 10.79
C ILE A 198 4.10 23.19 12.13
N GLY A 199 3.24 23.64 13.05
CA GLY A 199 3.69 24.06 14.40
C GLY A 199 4.39 22.93 15.15
N ILE A 200 3.87 21.70 15.06
CA ILE A 200 4.50 20.52 15.71
C ILE A 200 5.83 20.19 15.01
N ILE A 201 5.86 20.15 13.68
CA ILE A 201 7.08 19.86 12.92
C ILE A 201 8.16 20.89 13.24
N ASP A 202 7.80 22.17 13.34
CA ASP A 202 8.75 23.23 13.70
C ASP A 202 9.34 23.01 15.09
N ALA A 203 8.52 22.72 16.09
CA ALA A 203 8.99 22.41 17.43
C ALA A 203 9.87 21.14 17.47
N LEU A 204 9.56 20.15 16.65
CA LEU A 204 10.36 18.92 16.50
C LEU A 204 11.66 19.13 15.74
N THR A 205 11.84 20.21 15.00
CA THR A 205 13.08 20.52 14.27
C THR A 205 13.93 21.58 14.95
N GLU A 206 13.34 22.37 15.85
CA GLU A 206 14.01 23.49 16.50
C GLU A 206 15.16 23.03 17.43
N HIS A 207 16.34 23.62 17.23
CA HIS A 207 17.55 23.35 18.02
C HIS A 207 17.96 21.86 18.08
N ARG A 208 17.59 21.08 17.03
CA ARG A 208 17.94 19.66 16.94
C ARG A 208 19.01 19.40 15.89
N ARG A 209 19.77 18.32 16.09
CA ARG A 209 20.77 17.87 15.11
C ARG A 209 20.10 17.45 13.81
N ALA A 210 20.73 17.74 12.69
CA ALA A 210 20.22 17.44 11.36
C ALA A 210 20.00 15.92 11.13
N ASP A 211 20.83 15.07 11.73
CA ASP A 211 20.76 13.61 11.69
C ASP A 211 19.83 12.98 12.74
N GLY A 212 19.28 13.76 13.66
CA GLY A 212 18.31 13.30 14.65
C GLY A 212 17.00 12.85 14.02
N ARG A 213 16.37 11.81 14.59
CA ARG A 213 15.04 11.35 14.15
C ARG A 213 14.03 12.47 14.27
N LEU A 214 13.28 12.76 13.19
CA LEU A 214 12.28 13.83 13.18
C LEU A 214 11.19 13.59 14.21
N LEU A 215 10.52 12.44 14.12
CA LEU A 215 9.44 12.08 15.03
C LEU A 215 10.03 11.46 16.30
N ALA A 216 10.27 12.30 17.28
CA ALA A 216 10.78 11.91 18.58
C ALA A 216 10.15 12.75 19.69
N THR A 217 9.98 12.16 20.83
CA THR A 217 9.44 12.77 22.04
C THR A 217 10.56 13.20 22.96
N ARG A 218 10.31 14.20 23.81
CA ARG A 218 11.30 14.69 24.75
C ARG A 218 11.04 14.17 26.16
N GLU A 219 11.97 13.38 26.68
CA GLU A 219 11.97 12.94 28.08
C GLU A 219 13.18 13.54 28.83
N GLY A 220 12.93 14.59 29.58
CA GLY A 220 13.97 15.37 30.20
C GLY A 220 14.93 15.99 29.18
N ARG A 221 16.20 15.51 29.15
CA ARG A 221 17.21 15.94 28.17
C ARG A 221 17.36 14.99 26.96
N ARG A 222 16.62 13.87 26.92
CA ARG A 222 16.74 12.85 25.87
C ARG A 222 15.60 12.97 24.86
N TRP A 223 15.92 12.63 23.62
CA TRP A 223 14.94 12.45 22.55
C TRP A 223 14.78 10.96 22.28
N LEU A 224 13.55 10.48 22.35
CA LEU A 224 13.18 9.08 22.11
C LEU A 224 12.32 9.01 20.85
N SER A 225 12.78 8.28 19.83
CA SER A 225 12.03 8.10 18.58
C SER A 225 10.75 7.29 18.83
N ILE A 226 9.73 7.58 18.03
CA ILE A 226 8.56 6.71 17.89
C ILE A 226 8.83 5.70 16.77
N ASP A 227 8.28 4.51 16.88
CA ASP A 227 8.47 3.45 15.89
C ASP A 227 7.22 3.18 15.04
N ALA A 228 7.37 2.33 14.01
CA ALA A 228 6.29 1.98 13.10
C ALA A 228 5.18 1.13 13.77
N ALA A 229 5.52 0.34 14.78
CA ALA A 229 4.55 -0.49 15.50
C ALA A 229 3.59 0.39 16.31
N GLU A 230 4.14 1.39 17.01
CA GLU A 230 3.40 2.36 17.82
C GLU A 230 2.43 3.19 16.95
N VAL A 231 2.89 3.69 15.79
CA VAL A 231 2.01 4.43 14.86
C VAL A 231 0.88 3.52 14.33
N ASN A 232 1.18 2.28 13.96
CA ASN A 232 0.16 1.34 13.51
C ASN A 232 -0.82 0.95 14.64
N GLU A 233 -0.35 0.82 15.88
CA GLU A 233 -1.20 0.58 17.03
C GLU A 233 -2.18 1.74 17.24
N ARG A 234 -1.67 2.97 17.20
CA ARG A 234 -2.51 4.17 17.30
C ARG A 234 -3.54 4.26 16.17
N ILE A 235 -3.17 3.91 14.96
CA ILE A 235 -4.10 3.82 13.80
C ILE A 235 -5.22 2.83 14.11
N ARG A 236 -4.91 1.62 14.60
CA ARG A 236 -5.93 0.61 14.94
C ARG A 236 -6.85 1.05 16.08
N GLU A 237 -6.31 1.67 17.11
CA GLU A 237 -7.09 2.23 18.22
C GLU A 237 -8.10 3.28 17.76
N LEU A 238 -7.63 4.26 16.98
CA LEU A 238 -8.45 5.37 16.49
C LEU A 238 -9.54 4.89 15.52
N LEU A 239 -9.20 3.96 14.64
CA LEU A 239 -10.11 3.44 13.63
C LEU A 239 -10.95 2.25 14.16
N ARG A 240 -10.54 1.57 15.22
CA ARG A 240 -11.12 0.30 15.71
C ARG A 240 -11.26 -0.73 14.58
N LEU A 241 -10.23 -0.82 13.74
CA LEU A 241 -10.11 -1.71 12.59
C LEU A 241 -8.72 -2.33 12.57
N ASP A 242 -8.61 -3.54 12.00
CA ASP A 242 -7.32 -4.16 11.70
C ASP A 242 -6.74 -3.59 10.40
N VAL A 243 -6.24 -2.36 10.50
CA VAL A 243 -5.66 -1.59 9.41
C VAL A 243 -4.30 -1.01 9.83
N THR A 244 -3.53 -0.60 8.84
CA THR A 244 -2.19 -0.05 9.00
C THR A 244 -2.00 1.19 8.11
N ALA A 245 -0.89 1.88 8.22
CA ALA A 245 -0.52 2.98 7.32
C ALA A 245 -0.55 2.57 5.82
N LYS A 246 -0.40 1.27 5.49
CA LYS A 246 -0.52 0.78 4.12
C LYS A 246 -1.94 0.95 3.56
N ASP A 247 -2.95 0.77 4.40
CA ASP A 247 -4.36 0.86 3.98
C ASP A 247 -4.74 2.31 3.65
N PHE A 248 -4.15 3.31 4.31
CA PHE A 248 -4.27 4.73 3.94
C PHE A 248 -3.79 4.99 2.51
N ARG A 249 -2.69 4.37 2.09
CA ARG A 249 -2.18 4.50 0.72
C ARG A 249 -3.16 3.91 -0.30
N THR A 250 -3.81 2.79 0.04
CA THR A 250 -4.86 2.19 -0.80
C THR A 250 -6.06 3.12 -0.91
N TRP A 251 -6.54 3.64 0.21
CA TRP A 251 -7.65 4.58 0.22
C TRP A 251 -7.35 5.86 -0.55
N LYS A 252 -6.19 6.47 -0.30
CA LYS A 252 -5.79 7.71 -0.95
C LYS A 252 -5.62 7.56 -2.47
N ALA A 253 -5.01 6.46 -2.94
CA ALA A 253 -4.93 6.18 -4.38
C ALA A 253 -6.32 6.06 -5.01
N THR A 254 -7.22 5.33 -4.35
CA THR A 254 -8.61 5.16 -4.81
C THR A 254 -9.36 6.49 -4.86
N THR A 255 -9.26 7.32 -3.80
CA THR A 255 -9.92 8.63 -3.76
C THR A 255 -9.32 9.62 -4.75
N THR A 256 -8.00 9.57 -5.01
CA THR A 256 -7.33 10.39 -6.02
C THR A 256 -7.85 10.06 -7.43
N VAL A 257 -7.94 8.77 -7.76
CA VAL A 257 -8.52 8.33 -9.04
C VAL A 257 -9.98 8.78 -9.17
N ALA A 258 -10.79 8.55 -8.15
CA ALA A 258 -12.20 8.95 -8.15
C ALA A 258 -12.38 10.46 -8.35
N GLN A 259 -11.54 11.27 -7.68
CA GLN A 259 -11.56 12.73 -7.78
C GLN A 259 -11.13 13.21 -9.15
N HIS A 260 -10.07 12.63 -9.74
CA HIS A 260 -9.64 12.97 -11.08
C HIS A 260 -10.75 12.70 -12.10
N LEU A 261 -11.32 11.49 -12.07
CA LEU A 261 -12.38 11.07 -12.99
C LEU A 261 -13.67 11.89 -12.85
N ALA A 262 -13.95 12.46 -11.68
CA ALA A 262 -15.08 13.36 -11.46
C ALA A 262 -14.84 14.79 -11.98
N ASN A 263 -13.58 15.19 -12.17
CA ASN A 263 -13.22 16.53 -12.61
C ASN A 263 -12.99 16.64 -14.12
N VAL A 264 -12.99 15.54 -14.86
CA VAL A 264 -12.86 15.49 -16.32
C VAL A 264 -14.23 15.29 -16.96
N GLU A 265 -14.44 15.90 -18.14
CA GLU A 265 -15.59 15.56 -18.95
C GLU A 265 -15.43 14.13 -19.52
N ARG A 266 -16.38 13.26 -19.22
CA ARG A 266 -16.31 11.85 -19.61
C ARG A 266 -16.31 11.71 -21.13
N ALA A 267 -15.27 11.11 -21.69
CA ALA A 267 -15.15 10.87 -23.12
C ALA A 267 -16.26 9.91 -23.62
N THR A 268 -16.77 10.20 -24.80
CA THR A 268 -17.81 9.39 -25.46
C THR A 268 -17.28 8.06 -25.95
N SER A 269 -16.01 8.02 -26.43
CA SER A 269 -15.39 6.81 -26.94
C SER A 269 -14.76 5.97 -25.82
N GLY A 270 -14.77 4.64 -25.97
CA GLY A 270 -14.10 3.72 -25.02
C GLY A 270 -12.59 3.95 -24.95
N SER A 271 -11.92 4.26 -26.05
CA SER A 271 -10.49 4.59 -26.07
C SER A 271 -10.19 5.90 -25.32
N GLY A 272 -11.08 6.88 -25.41
CA GLY A 272 -11.00 8.13 -24.66
C GLY A 272 -11.14 7.90 -23.15
N ARG A 273 -12.11 7.10 -22.72
CA ARG A 273 -12.30 6.72 -21.31
C ARG A 273 -11.12 5.93 -20.76
N ALA A 274 -10.59 4.98 -21.52
CA ALA A 274 -9.41 4.21 -21.15
C ALA A 274 -8.16 5.13 -20.97
N ARG A 275 -8.04 6.19 -21.77
CA ARG A 275 -7.00 7.22 -21.59
C ARG A 275 -7.20 7.98 -20.28
N GLN A 276 -8.42 8.48 -20.03
CA GLN A 276 -8.75 9.19 -18.78
C GLN A 276 -8.48 8.34 -17.53
N ALA A 277 -8.81 7.05 -17.57
CA ALA A 277 -8.50 6.11 -16.50
C ALA A 277 -6.98 5.94 -16.29
N ARG A 278 -6.18 5.91 -17.38
CA ARG A 278 -4.71 5.86 -17.27
C ARG A 278 -4.15 7.13 -16.63
N GLU A 279 -4.59 8.31 -17.07
CA GLU A 279 -4.18 9.60 -16.52
C GLU A 279 -4.50 9.70 -15.01
N ALA A 280 -5.68 9.22 -14.60
CA ALA A 280 -6.05 9.16 -13.19
C ALA A 280 -5.14 8.23 -12.37
N ILE A 281 -4.77 7.07 -12.94
CA ILE A 281 -3.84 6.12 -12.30
C ILE A 281 -2.43 6.70 -12.21
N GLU A 282 -1.97 7.42 -13.23
CA GLU A 282 -0.68 8.10 -13.23
C GLU A 282 -0.59 9.13 -12.10
N GLN A 283 -1.63 9.93 -11.87
CA GLN A 283 -1.68 10.83 -10.72
C GLN A 283 -1.61 10.11 -9.37
N ALA A 284 -2.35 9.00 -9.23
CA ALA A 284 -2.25 8.20 -8.01
C ALA A 284 -0.87 7.54 -7.84
N ALA A 285 -0.23 7.16 -8.94
CA ALA A 285 1.12 6.58 -8.95
C ALA A 285 2.16 7.63 -8.51
N GLU A 286 2.09 8.84 -9.04
CA GLU A 286 2.95 9.97 -8.67
C GLU A 286 2.81 10.29 -7.17
N LEU A 287 1.57 10.46 -6.69
CA LEU A 287 1.28 10.70 -5.27
C LEU A 287 1.90 9.66 -4.36
N LEU A 288 1.88 8.39 -4.76
CA LEU A 288 2.38 7.28 -3.95
C LEU A 288 3.88 7.01 -4.15
N GLY A 289 4.56 7.64 -5.12
CA GLY A 289 5.91 7.28 -5.52
C GLY A 289 5.97 5.82 -5.99
N ASN A 290 5.09 5.43 -6.91
CA ASN A 290 5.01 4.10 -7.51
C ASN A 290 4.96 4.20 -9.03
N THR A 291 5.18 3.08 -9.73
CA THR A 291 4.85 3.01 -11.15
C THR A 291 3.32 2.92 -11.35
N PRO A 292 2.77 3.38 -12.49
CA PRO A 292 1.34 3.25 -12.79
C PRO A 292 0.82 1.81 -12.70
N SER A 293 1.62 0.84 -13.13
CA SER A 293 1.28 -0.59 -13.03
C SER A 293 1.12 -1.04 -11.58
N VAL A 294 2.04 -0.65 -10.69
CA VAL A 294 1.97 -0.95 -9.26
C VAL A 294 0.81 -0.20 -8.59
N ALA A 295 0.59 1.06 -8.91
CA ALA A 295 -0.53 1.83 -8.38
C ALA A 295 -1.86 1.16 -8.72
N ARG A 296 -2.07 0.82 -10.01
CA ARG A 296 -3.26 0.15 -10.50
C ARG A 296 -3.52 -1.19 -9.82
N SER A 297 -2.53 -2.06 -9.77
CA SER A 297 -2.71 -3.43 -9.27
C SER A 297 -2.75 -3.55 -7.76
N ALA A 298 -2.03 -2.67 -7.04
CA ALA A 298 -1.84 -2.81 -5.60
C ALA A 298 -2.62 -1.81 -4.73
N TYR A 299 -3.03 -0.66 -5.29
CA TYR A 299 -3.56 0.44 -4.47
C TYR A 299 -4.88 1.03 -4.96
N VAL A 300 -5.20 0.98 -6.26
CA VAL A 300 -6.45 1.54 -6.79
C VAL A 300 -7.54 0.47 -6.78
N ASP A 301 -8.67 0.76 -6.16
CA ASP A 301 -9.86 -0.10 -6.23
C ASP A 301 -10.40 -0.12 -7.67
N PRO A 302 -10.43 -1.26 -8.35
CA PRO A 302 -10.86 -1.35 -9.73
C PRO A 302 -12.32 -0.90 -9.93
N ARG A 303 -13.16 -1.04 -8.90
CA ARG A 303 -14.58 -0.63 -8.96
C ARG A 303 -14.77 0.84 -9.34
N VAL A 304 -13.82 1.72 -8.96
CA VAL A 304 -13.88 3.14 -9.35
C VAL A 304 -13.80 3.32 -10.86
N ILE A 305 -12.96 2.54 -11.53
CA ILE A 305 -12.79 2.59 -12.98
C ILE A 305 -13.99 1.98 -13.68
N ASP A 306 -14.48 0.83 -13.21
CA ASP A 306 -15.64 0.16 -13.75
C ASP A 306 -16.89 1.06 -13.66
N LEU A 307 -17.11 1.70 -12.51
CA LEU A 307 -18.21 2.65 -12.32
C LEU A 307 -18.08 3.88 -13.23
N PHE A 308 -16.87 4.39 -13.45
CA PHE A 308 -16.65 5.45 -14.42
C PHE A 308 -16.98 5.02 -15.86
N GLU A 309 -16.62 3.80 -16.27
CA GLU A 309 -16.99 3.24 -17.57
C GLU A 309 -18.51 3.17 -17.74
N ASP A 310 -19.25 2.88 -16.67
CA ASP A 310 -20.71 2.85 -16.63
C ASP A 310 -21.34 4.26 -16.48
N GLY A 311 -20.54 5.32 -16.39
CA GLY A 311 -21.01 6.71 -16.31
C GLY A 311 -21.28 7.20 -14.89
N HIS A 312 -20.81 6.48 -13.87
CA HIS A 312 -20.96 6.87 -12.48
C HIS A 312 -19.67 7.47 -11.94
N THR A 313 -19.77 8.67 -11.35
CA THR A 313 -18.67 9.35 -10.68
C THR A 313 -19.15 9.96 -9.38
N ILE A 314 -18.20 10.38 -8.53
CA ILE A 314 -18.52 11.29 -7.43
C ILE A 314 -18.83 12.69 -7.98
N GLY A 315 -19.65 13.47 -7.28
CA GLY A 315 -19.82 14.88 -7.58
C GLY A 315 -18.54 15.69 -7.25
N ARG A 316 -18.52 16.98 -7.62
CA ARG A 316 -17.44 17.88 -7.23
C ARG A 316 -17.36 18.04 -5.72
N VAL A 317 -16.22 17.77 -5.14
CA VAL A 317 -15.98 17.79 -3.69
C VAL A 317 -14.84 18.76 -3.36
N ARG A 318 -15.00 19.57 -2.29
CA ARG A 318 -14.04 20.61 -1.89
C ARG A 318 -13.33 20.33 -0.57
N SER A 319 -13.65 19.27 0.14
CA SER A 319 -13.05 18.96 1.44
C SER A 319 -12.64 17.49 1.53
N GLU A 320 -11.60 17.18 2.29
CA GLU A 320 -11.14 15.79 2.53
C GLU A 320 -12.29 14.89 3.01
N ASN A 321 -12.99 15.30 4.06
CA ASN A 321 -14.11 14.53 4.61
C ASN A 321 -15.29 14.38 3.63
N GLY A 322 -15.48 15.35 2.75
CA GLY A 322 -16.47 15.26 1.67
C GLY A 322 -16.06 14.25 0.63
N LEU A 323 -14.78 14.21 0.26
CA LEU A 323 -14.22 13.26 -0.69
C LEU A 323 -14.38 11.82 -0.18
N ASP A 324 -13.99 11.57 1.07
CA ASP A 324 -14.14 10.24 1.68
C ASP A 324 -15.59 9.77 1.63
N ARG A 325 -16.55 10.60 2.07
CA ARG A 325 -17.97 10.26 2.05
C ARG A 325 -18.50 10.00 0.63
N ALA A 326 -18.08 10.81 -0.34
CA ALA A 326 -18.52 10.66 -1.73
C ALA A 326 -18.00 9.37 -2.37
N VAL A 327 -16.72 9.03 -2.11
CA VAL A 327 -16.12 7.78 -2.64
C VAL A 327 -16.69 6.56 -1.93
N VAL A 328 -16.89 6.60 -0.61
CA VAL A 328 -17.59 5.53 0.12
C VAL A 328 -18.99 5.32 -0.48
N ALA A 329 -19.76 6.38 -0.69
CA ALA A 329 -21.10 6.27 -1.27
C ALA A 329 -21.09 5.73 -2.70
N LEU A 330 -20.07 6.06 -3.50
CA LEU A 330 -19.90 5.53 -4.87
C LEU A 330 -19.63 4.02 -4.84
N LEU A 331 -18.73 3.55 -3.97
CA LEU A 331 -18.28 2.16 -3.92
C LEU A 331 -19.21 1.21 -3.15
N THR A 332 -20.21 1.73 -2.46
CA THR A 332 -21.17 0.93 -1.65
C THR A 332 -22.60 0.97 -2.20
N LYS A 333 -22.78 1.49 -3.42
CA LYS A 333 -24.04 1.38 -4.16
C LYS A 333 -24.17 -0.03 -4.74
#